data_404b4e4db096b8881df682ce25626ac3
#
_entry.id   404b4e4db096b8881df682ce25626ac3
#
_cell.length_a   1.000
_cell.length_b   1.000
_cell.length_c   1.000
_cell.angle_alpha   90.00
_cell.angle_beta   90.00
_cell.angle_gamma   90.00
#
_symmetry.space_group_name_H-M   'P 1'
#
loop_
_entity.id
_entity.type
_entity.pdbx_description
1 polymer ?
#
loop_
_entity_poly.entity_id
_entity_poly.type
_entity_poly.pdbx_seq_one_letter_code
_entity_poly.pdbx_strand_id
1 'polypeptide(L)'
;MRVSTVILPVHRWSESGREIWQRAEELGFHAAYTYDHLSWRSFRDGPWFGAVPTLTAAAAATSRLRLGTLVTSPNFRHPVTLAKELITLDDVSGGRLTLGIGAGGSGFDATTLLRGGEEPWSPRERADRFGEFVELLDRLLTHDAVTYEGTHYSAHEARNIPGCVQRPRLPFAVAATGPRGLRLAARHGQAWVTTGDPKISETGTPADSLAAIGGQIERLGRACAEAGRDPGELDKIMLTGFTPAAAGPLSSVDAFVEFAGRHAELGMDEIVLHWPIPDSIFAADLGVFEKIALEGAAQITE
;
A
#
# COMPACT_ATOMS: atom_id res chain seq x y z
N MET A 1 -12.38 -10.10 9.42
CA MET A 1 -11.60 -9.00 8.81
C MET A 1 -10.13 -9.16 9.16
N ARG A 2 -9.17 -8.83 8.27
CA ARG A 2 -7.72 -8.87 8.53
C ARG A 2 -7.22 -7.57 9.14
N VAL A 3 -6.21 -7.66 10.02
CA VAL A 3 -5.51 -6.48 10.59
C VAL A 3 -4.05 -6.53 10.18
N SER A 4 -3.57 -5.44 9.61
CA SER A 4 -2.20 -5.27 9.12
C SER A 4 -1.60 -3.97 9.65
N THR A 5 -0.30 -3.79 9.47
CA THR A 5 0.39 -2.58 9.91
C THR A 5 1.22 -1.95 8.80
N VAL A 6 1.47 -0.64 8.91
CA VAL A 6 2.50 0.06 8.12
C VAL A 6 3.64 0.43 9.06
N ILE A 7 4.83 -0.04 8.74
CA ILE A 7 6.09 0.32 9.41
C ILE A 7 6.83 1.28 8.48
N LEU A 8 6.87 2.56 8.83
CA LEU A 8 7.61 3.54 8.03
C LEU A 8 9.11 3.23 8.04
N PRO A 9 9.82 3.48 6.91
CA PRO A 9 11.23 3.15 6.76
C PRO A 9 12.13 4.21 7.42
N VAL A 10 11.86 4.53 8.70
CA VAL A 10 12.59 5.56 9.48
C VAL A 10 13.53 4.95 10.52
N HIS A 11 13.41 3.66 10.79
CA HIS A 11 14.17 2.97 11.81
C HIS A 11 15.46 2.38 11.23
N ARG A 12 16.60 2.64 11.89
CA ARG A 12 17.86 1.98 11.52
C ARG A 12 17.75 0.48 11.77
N TRP A 13 18.08 -0.31 10.75
CA TRP A 13 17.95 -1.76 10.81
C TRP A 13 18.75 -2.40 11.95
N SER A 14 19.97 -1.91 12.17
CA SER A 14 20.87 -2.38 13.23
C SER A 14 20.49 -1.96 14.66
N GLU A 15 19.54 -1.06 14.81
CA GLU A 15 19.07 -0.58 16.12
C GLU A 15 17.71 -1.24 16.45
N SER A 16 16.62 -0.65 16.00
CA SER A 16 15.26 -1.11 16.30
C SER A 16 14.52 -1.67 15.07
N GLY A 17 15.01 -1.39 13.87
CA GLY A 17 14.28 -1.74 12.65
C GLY A 17 13.96 -3.23 12.56
N ARG A 18 14.95 -4.11 12.75
CA ARG A 18 14.75 -5.56 12.71
C ARG A 18 13.70 -6.03 13.73
N GLU A 19 13.81 -5.55 14.94
CA GLU A 19 12.94 -5.97 16.06
C GLU A 19 11.48 -5.58 15.82
N ILE A 20 11.24 -4.39 15.22
CA ILE A 20 9.89 -3.93 14.89
C ILE A 20 9.21 -4.88 13.88
N TRP A 21 9.91 -5.32 12.84
CA TRP A 21 9.36 -6.26 11.87
C TRP A 21 9.10 -7.64 12.48
N GLN A 22 10.00 -8.14 13.31
CA GLN A 22 9.82 -9.40 14.05
C GLN A 22 8.65 -9.27 15.04
N ARG A 23 8.54 -8.14 15.74
CA ARG A 23 7.43 -7.88 16.65
C ARG A 23 6.08 -7.83 15.94
N ALA A 24 6.02 -7.27 14.72
CA ALA A 24 4.80 -7.30 13.92
C ALA A 24 4.37 -8.74 13.58
N GLU A 25 5.32 -9.63 13.30
CA GLU A 25 5.02 -11.06 13.09
C GLU A 25 4.54 -11.75 14.39
N GLU A 26 5.19 -11.48 15.51
CA GLU A 26 4.82 -12.03 16.83
C GLU A 26 3.42 -11.61 17.27
N LEU A 27 3.04 -10.36 16.99
CA LEU A 27 1.72 -9.81 17.30
C LEU A 27 0.62 -10.38 16.39
N GLY A 28 0.98 -11.15 15.35
CA GLY A 28 0.02 -11.83 14.49
C GLY A 28 -0.60 -10.92 13.41
N PHE A 29 -0.01 -9.79 13.08
CA PHE A 29 -0.46 -9.01 11.93
C PHE A 29 -0.48 -9.84 10.66
N HIS A 30 -1.53 -9.68 9.85
CA HIS A 30 -1.67 -10.38 8.57
C HIS A 30 -0.57 -9.96 7.59
N ALA A 31 -0.30 -8.67 7.51
CA ALA A 31 0.77 -8.11 6.69
C ALA A 31 1.43 -6.91 7.38
N ALA A 32 2.69 -6.65 7.02
CA ALA A 32 3.35 -5.39 7.32
C ALA A 32 3.82 -4.74 6.02
N TYR A 33 3.39 -3.51 5.83
CA TYR A 33 3.70 -2.69 4.67
C TYR A 33 4.73 -1.62 5.03
N THR A 34 5.38 -1.06 4.01
CA THR A 34 6.17 0.16 4.17
C THR A 34 5.86 1.16 3.06
N TYR A 35 6.14 2.44 3.30
CA TYR A 35 6.00 3.48 2.29
C TYR A 35 7.18 3.45 1.33
N ASP A 36 6.89 3.59 0.03
CA ASP A 36 7.91 3.70 -1.01
C ASP A 36 7.97 5.16 -1.53
N HIS A 37 8.73 5.97 -0.80
CA HIS A 37 9.00 7.38 -1.08
C HIS A 37 10.51 7.66 -1.00
N LEU A 38 10.97 8.73 -1.63
CA LEU A 38 12.32 9.28 -1.45
C LEU A 38 12.44 10.10 -0.16
N SER A 39 11.33 10.74 0.24
CA SER A 39 11.10 11.38 1.52
C SER A 39 9.61 11.65 1.70
N TRP A 40 9.12 11.88 2.92
CA TRP A 40 7.69 12.04 3.10
C TRP A 40 7.33 13.06 4.20
N ARG A 41 6.59 14.11 3.84
CA ARG A 41 5.97 15.12 4.72
C ARG A 41 6.88 15.55 5.89
N SER A 42 6.40 15.40 7.14
CA SER A 42 7.13 15.77 8.36
C SER A 42 8.38 14.93 8.64
N PHE A 43 8.57 13.82 7.94
CA PHE A 43 9.77 12.97 8.04
C PHE A 43 10.86 13.36 7.04
N ARG A 44 10.66 14.43 6.25
CA ARG A 44 11.55 14.83 5.16
C ARG A 44 13.00 15.05 5.60
N ASP A 45 13.20 15.65 6.76
CA ASP A 45 14.51 16.02 7.29
C ASP A 45 15.06 14.98 8.28
N GLY A 46 14.38 13.83 8.43
CA GLY A 46 14.78 12.70 9.26
C GLY A 46 15.28 11.50 8.46
N PRO A 47 15.64 10.40 9.14
CA PRO A 47 15.99 9.14 8.49
C PRO A 47 14.84 8.64 7.60
N TRP A 48 15.18 8.25 6.38
CA TRP A 48 14.24 7.61 5.45
C TRP A 48 14.99 6.62 4.57
N PHE A 49 14.67 5.33 4.69
CA PHE A 49 15.36 4.26 3.99
C PHE A 49 14.55 3.77 2.77
N GLY A 50 15.24 3.17 1.79
CA GLY A 50 14.58 2.63 0.60
C GLY A 50 13.67 1.45 0.92
N ALA A 51 12.45 1.45 0.36
CA ALA A 51 11.43 0.44 0.66
C ALA A 51 11.87 -0.99 0.28
N VAL A 52 12.37 -1.20 -0.93
CA VAL A 52 12.73 -2.56 -1.41
C VAL A 52 13.87 -3.18 -0.58
N PRO A 53 14.99 -2.47 -0.29
CA PRO A 53 16.02 -3.01 0.61
C PRO A 53 15.49 -3.29 2.03
N THR A 54 14.63 -2.42 2.58
CA THR A 54 14.01 -2.62 3.89
C THR A 54 13.12 -3.86 3.91
N LEU A 55 12.27 -4.04 2.90
CA LEU A 55 11.41 -5.22 2.77
C LEU A 55 12.22 -6.51 2.55
N THR A 56 13.33 -6.44 1.83
CA THR A 56 14.23 -7.60 1.66
C THR A 56 14.84 -8.03 2.99
N ALA A 57 15.30 -7.07 3.79
CA ALA A 57 15.80 -7.34 5.13
C ALA A 57 14.69 -7.90 6.05
N ALA A 58 13.48 -7.34 5.98
CA ALA A 58 12.32 -7.82 6.73
C ALA A 58 11.91 -9.25 6.31
N ALA A 59 11.95 -9.56 5.01
CA ALA A 59 11.68 -10.90 4.50
C ALA A 59 12.64 -11.95 5.07
N ALA A 60 13.92 -11.57 5.20
CA ALA A 60 14.95 -12.45 5.78
C ALA A 60 14.85 -12.56 7.31
N ALA A 61 14.19 -11.61 7.98
CA ALA A 61 14.04 -11.58 9.44
C ALA A 61 12.71 -12.18 9.94
N THR A 62 11.78 -12.47 9.05
CA THR A 62 10.43 -13.00 9.33
C THR A 62 10.16 -14.27 8.52
N SER A 63 9.18 -15.06 8.91
CA SER A 63 8.89 -16.35 8.29
C SER A 63 7.45 -16.50 7.75
N ARG A 64 6.49 -15.80 8.33
CA ARG A 64 5.05 -15.91 8.01
C ARG A 64 4.42 -14.59 7.59
N LEU A 65 4.91 -13.49 8.15
CA LEU A 65 4.38 -12.14 7.90
C LEU A 65 4.39 -11.83 6.40
N ARG A 66 3.24 -11.47 5.85
CA ARG A 66 3.18 -10.92 4.48
C ARG A 66 3.80 -9.54 4.47
N LEU A 67 4.43 -9.19 3.36
CA LEU A 67 5.22 -7.96 3.23
C LEU A 67 4.74 -7.19 2.01
N GLY A 68 4.85 -5.87 2.05
CA GLY A 68 4.50 -5.09 0.86
C GLY A 68 4.83 -3.61 0.95
N THR A 69 4.64 -2.93 -0.16
CA THR A 69 4.62 -1.46 -0.19
C THR A 69 3.18 -0.96 -0.06
N LEU A 70 3.01 0.26 0.51
CA LEU A 70 1.70 0.91 0.52
C LEU A 70 1.86 2.44 0.48
N VAL A 71 2.17 3.04 -0.72
CA VAL A 71 2.24 2.37 -2.02
C VAL A 71 3.50 2.78 -2.78
N THR A 72 3.94 1.96 -3.72
CA THR A 72 4.91 2.32 -4.75
C THR A 72 4.24 3.18 -5.82
N SER A 73 4.98 4.12 -6.40
CA SER A 73 4.46 4.98 -7.47
C SER A 73 5.44 5.15 -8.64
N PRO A 74 4.95 5.56 -9.82
CA PRO A 74 5.80 5.84 -10.99
C PRO A 74 6.71 7.05 -10.81
N ASN A 75 6.55 7.86 -9.77
CA ASN A 75 7.26 9.15 -9.63
C ASN A 75 8.77 9.04 -9.75
N PHE A 76 9.36 7.96 -9.25
CA PHE A 76 10.81 7.73 -9.28
C PHE A 76 11.18 6.27 -9.63
N ARG A 77 10.20 5.45 -9.98
CA ARG A 77 10.39 4.04 -10.33
C ARG A 77 10.22 3.82 -11.84
N HIS A 78 11.04 2.94 -12.41
CA HIS A 78 10.85 2.44 -13.77
C HIS A 78 10.37 0.98 -13.73
N PRO A 79 9.35 0.57 -14.49
CA PRO A 79 8.78 -0.79 -14.41
C PRO A 79 9.80 -1.91 -14.59
N VAL A 80 10.76 -1.75 -15.50
CA VAL A 80 11.78 -2.79 -15.80
C VAL A 80 12.70 -3.05 -14.60
N THR A 81 13.23 -2.01 -13.98
CA THR A 81 14.12 -2.16 -12.82
C THR A 81 13.33 -2.65 -11.61
N LEU A 82 12.13 -2.10 -11.40
CA LEU A 82 11.25 -2.53 -10.31
C LEU A 82 10.84 -4.00 -10.45
N ALA A 83 10.55 -4.49 -11.66
CA ALA A 83 10.21 -5.90 -11.86
C ALA A 83 11.32 -6.83 -11.37
N LYS A 84 12.61 -6.48 -11.61
CA LYS A 84 13.75 -7.27 -11.12
C LYS A 84 13.85 -7.27 -9.60
N GLU A 85 13.65 -6.12 -8.98
CA GLU A 85 13.64 -5.99 -7.53
C GLU A 85 12.51 -6.81 -6.90
N LEU A 86 11.31 -6.77 -7.50
CA LEU A 86 10.13 -7.49 -7.01
C LEU A 86 10.26 -9.01 -7.17
N ILE A 87 10.79 -9.51 -8.30
CA ILE A 87 11.05 -10.93 -8.50
C ILE A 87 12.02 -11.44 -7.43
N THR A 88 13.08 -10.68 -7.16
CA THR A 88 14.06 -11.04 -6.12
C THR A 88 13.43 -11.03 -4.72
N LEU A 89 12.65 -10.01 -4.42
CA LEU A 89 11.98 -9.90 -3.11
C LEU A 89 10.90 -10.98 -2.91
N ASP A 90 10.19 -11.33 -3.99
CA ASP A 90 9.20 -12.42 -3.95
C ASP A 90 9.88 -13.77 -3.66
N ASP A 91 11.04 -14.03 -4.27
CA ASP A 91 11.87 -15.20 -4.00
C ASP A 91 12.41 -15.23 -2.56
N VAL A 92 13.06 -14.16 -2.12
CA VAL A 92 13.61 -14.04 -0.75
C VAL A 92 12.52 -14.18 0.31
N SER A 93 11.33 -13.69 0.04
CA SER A 93 10.19 -13.81 0.96
C SER A 93 9.48 -15.17 0.89
N GLY A 94 9.80 -16.03 -0.08
CA GLY A 94 9.08 -17.28 -0.31
C GLY A 94 7.63 -17.06 -0.72
N GLY A 95 7.34 -16.02 -1.54
CA GLY A 95 5.99 -15.72 -2.03
C GLY A 95 5.09 -15.00 -1.05
N ARG A 96 5.66 -14.22 -0.11
CA ARG A 96 4.89 -13.41 0.88
C ARG A 96 4.70 -11.96 0.47
N LEU A 97 5.17 -11.56 -0.72
CA LEU A 97 5.11 -10.18 -1.19
C LEU A 97 3.74 -9.82 -1.74
N THR A 98 3.28 -8.59 -1.43
CA THR A 98 2.17 -7.89 -2.09
C THR A 98 2.65 -6.52 -2.51
N LEU A 99 2.46 -6.15 -3.77
CA LEU A 99 2.81 -4.82 -4.25
C LEU A 99 1.62 -3.88 -4.14
N GLY A 100 1.67 -2.96 -3.19
CA GLY A 100 0.78 -1.80 -3.20
C GLY A 100 1.29 -0.76 -4.20
N ILE A 101 0.44 -0.33 -5.13
CA ILE A 101 0.78 0.65 -6.18
C ILE A 101 -0.27 1.74 -6.30
N GLY A 102 0.19 2.96 -6.61
CA GLY A 102 -0.66 4.13 -6.80
C GLY A 102 -0.06 5.13 -7.79
N ALA A 103 -0.86 6.08 -8.23
CA ALA A 103 -0.43 7.08 -9.22
C ALA A 103 0.65 8.07 -8.72
N GLY A 104 0.89 8.10 -7.42
CA GLY A 104 1.77 9.08 -6.78
C GLY A 104 1.16 10.49 -6.69
N GLY A 105 1.66 11.29 -5.76
CA GLY A 105 1.30 12.70 -5.62
C GLY A 105 2.09 13.62 -6.52
N SER A 106 1.79 14.92 -6.48
CA SER A 106 2.51 15.98 -7.21
C SER A 106 3.60 16.66 -6.39
N GLY A 107 3.77 16.29 -5.12
CA GLY A 107 4.81 16.83 -4.24
C GLY A 107 5.91 15.82 -3.95
N PHE A 108 6.90 16.22 -3.16
CA PHE A 108 8.02 15.38 -2.69
C PHE A 108 8.72 14.60 -3.81
N ASP A 109 8.43 13.30 -3.96
CA ASP A 109 9.10 12.44 -4.92
C ASP A 109 8.96 12.92 -6.38
N ALA A 110 7.80 13.48 -6.73
CA ALA A 110 7.56 14.00 -8.06
C ALA A 110 8.44 15.22 -8.40
N THR A 111 8.95 15.91 -7.38
CA THR A 111 9.78 17.10 -7.53
C THR A 111 11.27 16.82 -7.30
N THR A 112 11.62 15.76 -6.58
CA THR A 112 13.01 15.46 -6.20
C THR A 112 13.92 15.22 -7.42
N LEU A 113 13.38 14.60 -8.48
CA LEU A 113 14.15 14.30 -9.70
C LEU A 113 13.94 15.33 -10.82
N LEU A 114 13.13 16.35 -10.60
CA LEU A 114 12.92 17.43 -11.58
C LEU A 114 14.15 18.34 -11.66
N ARG A 115 14.41 18.85 -12.86
CA ARG A 115 15.36 19.94 -13.06
C ARG A 115 14.73 21.27 -12.64
N GLY A 116 15.56 22.24 -12.25
CA GLY A 116 15.06 23.57 -11.90
C GLY A 116 14.20 24.17 -13.02
N GLY A 117 12.98 24.59 -12.68
CA GLY A 117 12.02 25.16 -13.61
C GLY A 117 11.07 24.15 -14.29
N GLU A 118 11.25 22.85 -14.06
CA GLU A 118 10.27 21.84 -14.51
C GLU A 118 9.10 21.75 -13.54
N GLU A 119 7.88 21.67 -14.11
CA GLU A 119 6.64 21.49 -13.33
C GLU A 119 6.32 20.00 -13.15
N PRO A 120 5.74 19.60 -12.00
CA PRO A 120 5.25 18.25 -11.79
C PRO A 120 4.15 17.90 -12.80
N TRP A 121 4.03 16.61 -13.15
CA TRP A 121 2.98 16.15 -14.05
C TRP A 121 1.57 16.52 -13.56
N SER A 122 0.73 16.93 -14.50
CA SER A 122 -0.68 17.17 -14.25
C SER A 122 -1.39 15.89 -13.73
N PRO A 123 -2.54 16.00 -13.06
CA PRO A 123 -3.32 14.84 -12.62
C PRO A 123 -3.64 13.86 -13.77
N ARG A 124 -3.85 14.37 -14.99
CA ARG A 124 -4.12 13.55 -16.16
C ARG A 124 -2.88 12.75 -16.57
N GLU A 125 -1.74 13.41 -16.70
CA GLU A 125 -0.47 12.76 -17.07
C GLU A 125 -0.04 11.73 -16.03
N ARG A 126 -0.21 12.02 -14.73
CA ARG A 126 0.05 11.03 -13.67
C ARG A 126 -0.83 9.78 -13.83
N ALA A 127 -2.11 9.96 -14.16
CA ALA A 127 -3.01 8.83 -14.38
C ALA A 127 -2.66 8.04 -15.65
N ASP A 128 -2.22 8.72 -16.72
CA ASP A 128 -1.79 8.08 -17.97
C ASP A 128 -0.50 7.28 -17.75
N ARG A 129 0.50 7.88 -17.10
CA ARG A 129 1.75 7.20 -16.70
C ARG A 129 1.50 6.00 -15.77
N PHE A 130 0.59 6.15 -14.81
CA PHE A 130 0.25 5.07 -13.91
C PHE A 130 -0.40 3.89 -14.62
N GLY A 131 -1.29 4.15 -15.57
CA GLY A 131 -1.88 3.11 -16.40
C GLY A 131 -0.83 2.30 -17.16
N GLU A 132 0.07 2.99 -17.86
CA GLU A 132 1.15 2.37 -18.63
C GLU A 132 2.17 1.65 -17.71
N PHE A 133 2.47 2.23 -16.54
CA PHE A 133 3.32 1.60 -15.53
C PHE A 133 2.77 0.26 -15.06
N VAL A 134 1.48 0.21 -14.70
CA VAL A 134 0.83 -1.02 -14.23
C VAL A 134 0.79 -2.07 -15.33
N GLU A 135 0.42 -1.68 -16.56
CA GLU A 135 0.35 -2.59 -17.71
C GLU A 135 1.71 -3.22 -18.03
N LEU A 136 2.75 -2.39 -18.14
CA LEU A 136 4.09 -2.89 -18.41
C LEU A 136 4.61 -3.76 -17.27
N LEU A 137 4.39 -3.37 -16.02
CA LEU A 137 4.82 -4.15 -14.85
C LEU A 137 4.11 -5.52 -14.79
N ASP A 138 2.82 -5.56 -15.09
CA ASP A 138 2.05 -6.80 -15.17
C ASP A 138 2.66 -7.76 -16.22
N ARG A 139 2.96 -7.27 -17.42
CA ARG A 139 3.62 -8.04 -18.48
C ARG A 139 5.01 -8.54 -18.07
N LEU A 140 5.82 -7.66 -17.45
CA LEU A 140 7.16 -8.00 -17.00
C LEU A 140 7.18 -9.09 -15.92
N LEU A 141 6.16 -9.14 -15.07
CA LEU A 141 6.05 -10.14 -14.00
C LEU A 141 5.36 -11.43 -14.42
N THR A 142 4.75 -11.46 -15.61
CA THR A 142 4.03 -12.65 -16.14
C THR A 142 4.70 -13.32 -17.32
N HIS A 143 5.70 -12.68 -17.95
CA HIS A 143 6.37 -13.20 -19.14
C HIS A 143 7.89 -13.20 -18.97
N ASP A 144 8.55 -14.23 -19.49
CA ASP A 144 10.02 -14.39 -19.41
C ASP A 144 10.79 -13.31 -20.17
N ALA A 145 10.20 -12.77 -21.24
CA ALA A 145 10.78 -11.71 -22.05
C ALA A 145 9.70 -10.75 -22.53
N VAL A 146 9.96 -9.45 -22.43
CA VAL A 146 9.03 -8.39 -22.82
C VAL A 146 9.72 -7.36 -23.67
N THR A 147 9.14 -7.05 -24.83
CA THR A 147 9.36 -5.83 -25.59
C THR A 147 8.09 -4.98 -25.54
N TYR A 148 8.23 -3.71 -25.23
CA TYR A 148 7.12 -2.77 -25.05
C TYR A 148 7.52 -1.38 -25.53
N GLU A 149 6.66 -0.75 -26.29
CA GLU A 149 6.81 0.63 -26.75
C GLU A 149 5.58 1.41 -26.32
N GLY A 150 5.72 2.30 -25.35
CA GLY A 150 4.66 3.14 -24.83
C GLY A 150 4.97 4.62 -24.97
N THR A 151 4.09 5.45 -24.42
CA THR A 151 4.28 6.91 -24.39
C THR A 151 5.25 7.34 -23.29
N HIS A 152 5.22 6.65 -22.17
CA HIS A 152 5.98 7.00 -20.96
C HIS A 152 7.09 6.00 -20.66
N TYR A 153 6.93 4.75 -21.09
CA TYR A 153 7.87 3.67 -20.80
C TYR A 153 8.16 2.84 -22.03
N SER A 154 9.36 2.31 -22.10
CA SER A 154 9.74 1.32 -23.10
C SER A 154 10.55 0.19 -22.45
N ALA A 155 10.52 -0.99 -23.05
CA ALA A 155 11.34 -2.12 -22.71
C ALA A 155 11.75 -2.86 -23.98
N HIS A 156 13.03 -3.16 -24.14
CA HIS A 156 13.52 -3.92 -25.28
C HIS A 156 14.08 -5.26 -24.80
N GLU A 157 13.44 -6.33 -25.22
CA GLU A 157 13.82 -7.70 -24.84
C GLU A 157 14.16 -7.89 -23.34
N ALA A 158 13.43 -7.22 -22.44
CA ALA A 158 13.65 -7.33 -21.00
C ALA A 158 13.43 -8.76 -20.54
N ARG A 159 14.43 -9.36 -19.91
CA ARG A 159 14.40 -10.74 -19.41
C ARG A 159 14.00 -10.78 -17.94
N ASN A 160 13.01 -11.60 -17.60
CA ASN A 160 12.41 -11.68 -16.27
C ASN A 160 12.45 -13.09 -15.67
N ILE A 161 13.39 -13.90 -16.11
CA ILE A 161 13.66 -15.24 -15.57
C ILE A 161 14.39 -15.10 -14.22
N PRO A 162 13.95 -15.85 -13.18
CA PRO A 162 13.04 -17.02 -13.19
C PRO A 162 11.54 -16.67 -13.06
N GLY A 163 11.16 -15.39 -12.98
CA GLY A 163 9.80 -14.93 -12.68
C GLY A 163 9.51 -14.96 -11.19
N CYS A 164 8.28 -14.63 -10.82
CA CYS A 164 7.83 -14.66 -9.42
C CYS A 164 7.66 -16.10 -8.91
N VAL A 165 7.80 -16.29 -7.61
CA VAL A 165 7.39 -17.51 -6.90
C VAL A 165 5.88 -17.65 -6.94
N GLN A 166 5.17 -16.56 -6.67
CA GLN A 166 3.71 -16.47 -6.75
C GLN A 166 3.23 -16.53 -8.21
N ARG A 167 2.09 -17.16 -8.47
CA ARG A 167 1.54 -17.33 -9.83
C ARG A 167 0.17 -16.71 -9.98
N PRO A 168 -0.13 -16.07 -11.11
CA PRO A 168 0.71 -15.83 -12.29
C PRO A 168 1.84 -14.85 -12.01
N ARG A 169 1.77 -14.02 -10.99
CA ARG A 169 2.74 -13.09 -10.41
C ARG A 169 2.35 -12.74 -8.97
N LEU A 170 3.18 -11.98 -8.29
CA LEU A 170 2.82 -11.42 -6.98
C LEU A 170 1.56 -10.53 -7.07
N PRO A 171 0.70 -10.49 -6.03
CA PRO A 171 -0.54 -9.72 -6.04
C PRO A 171 -0.29 -8.21 -6.03
N PHE A 172 -1.15 -7.46 -6.75
CA PHE A 172 -1.20 -6.01 -6.74
C PHE A 172 -2.33 -5.51 -5.86
N ALA A 173 -2.02 -4.59 -4.95
CA ALA A 173 -2.98 -3.79 -4.20
C ALA A 173 -3.00 -2.37 -4.78
N VAL A 174 -4.04 -2.03 -5.53
CA VAL A 174 -4.09 -0.78 -6.32
C VAL A 174 -4.78 0.32 -5.53
N ALA A 175 -4.04 1.37 -5.17
CA ALA A 175 -4.59 2.53 -4.50
C ALA A 175 -5.19 3.52 -5.51
N ALA A 176 -6.50 3.73 -5.41
CA ALA A 176 -7.22 4.58 -6.34
C ALA A 176 -8.55 5.11 -5.78
N THR A 177 -8.86 6.36 -6.09
CA THR A 177 -10.17 6.99 -5.81
C THR A 177 -10.87 7.50 -7.08
N GLY A 178 -10.09 7.77 -8.12
CA GLY A 178 -10.60 8.25 -9.42
C GLY A 178 -10.93 7.13 -10.40
N PRO A 179 -11.76 7.40 -11.42
CA PRO A 179 -12.32 6.37 -12.30
C PRO A 179 -11.26 5.60 -13.10
N ARG A 180 -10.16 6.24 -13.52
CA ARG A 180 -9.07 5.55 -14.24
C ARG A 180 -8.35 4.54 -13.34
N GLY A 181 -8.00 4.94 -12.12
CA GLY A 181 -7.34 4.05 -11.16
C GLY A 181 -8.25 2.91 -10.70
N LEU A 182 -9.57 3.15 -10.53
CA LEU A 182 -10.54 2.12 -10.22
C LEU A 182 -10.64 1.06 -11.34
N ARG A 183 -10.58 1.48 -12.62
CA ARG A 183 -10.49 0.53 -13.74
C ARG A 183 -9.20 -0.28 -13.73
N LEU A 184 -8.06 0.31 -13.32
CA LEU A 184 -6.82 -0.45 -13.15
C LEU A 184 -6.92 -1.45 -11.99
N ALA A 185 -7.52 -1.06 -10.88
CA ALA A 185 -7.79 -1.97 -9.76
C ALA A 185 -8.67 -3.15 -10.22
N ALA A 186 -9.74 -2.87 -10.95
CA ALA A 186 -10.66 -3.90 -11.46
C ALA A 186 -9.97 -4.88 -12.45
N ARG A 187 -9.02 -4.41 -13.27
CA ARG A 187 -8.34 -5.24 -14.28
C ARG A 187 -7.14 -6.00 -13.75
N HIS A 188 -6.31 -5.35 -12.93
CA HIS A 188 -4.99 -5.86 -12.55
C HIS A 188 -4.85 -6.12 -11.05
N GLY A 189 -5.72 -5.56 -10.19
CA GLY A 189 -5.62 -5.69 -8.75
C GLY A 189 -6.10 -7.04 -8.20
N GLN A 190 -5.45 -7.55 -7.17
CA GLN A 190 -6.00 -8.54 -6.26
C GLN A 190 -6.60 -7.85 -5.04
N ALA A 191 -6.19 -6.60 -4.79
CA ALA A 191 -6.80 -5.75 -3.79
C ALA A 191 -6.94 -4.31 -4.30
N TRP A 192 -7.91 -3.59 -3.77
CA TRP A 192 -8.07 -2.15 -3.89
C TRP A 192 -7.79 -1.49 -2.55
N VAL A 193 -7.09 -0.35 -2.58
CA VAL A 193 -6.69 0.37 -1.37
C VAL A 193 -7.30 1.76 -1.35
N THR A 194 -7.83 2.16 -0.19
CA THR A 194 -8.27 3.52 0.07
C THR A 194 -7.75 4.06 1.40
N THR A 195 -7.61 5.38 1.48
CA THR A 195 -7.41 6.14 2.72
C THR A 195 -8.66 6.97 3.09
N GLY A 196 -9.80 6.69 2.45
CA GLY A 196 -10.98 7.54 2.51
C GLY A 196 -10.89 8.75 1.58
N ASP A 197 -11.62 9.82 1.90
CA ASP A 197 -11.54 11.11 1.22
C ASP A 197 -10.71 12.09 2.06
N PRO A 198 -9.57 12.60 1.56
CA PRO A 198 -8.72 13.52 2.31
C PRO A 198 -9.44 14.77 2.83
N LYS A 199 -10.38 15.32 2.05
CA LYS A 199 -11.14 16.51 2.45
C LYS A 199 -12.06 16.22 3.63
N ILE A 200 -12.70 15.05 3.62
CA ILE A 200 -13.57 14.61 4.71
C ILE A 200 -12.72 14.23 5.94
N SER A 201 -11.56 13.62 5.76
CA SER A 201 -10.65 13.28 6.86
C SER A 201 -10.15 14.52 7.62
N GLU A 202 -10.05 15.68 6.97
CA GLU A 202 -9.62 16.94 7.61
C GLU A 202 -10.75 17.66 8.34
N THR A 203 -11.98 17.63 7.83
CA THR A 203 -13.07 18.52 8.29
C THR A 203 -14.40 17.80 8.56
N GLY A 204 -14.52 16.53 8.21
CA GLY A 204 -15.75 15.75 8.31
C GLY A 204 -15.89 14.96 9.62
N THR A 205 -17.03 14.32 9.76
CA THR A 205 -17.33 13.39 10.85
C THR A 205 -16.95 11.95 10.48
N PRO A 206 -16.89 11.01 11.45
CA PRO A 206 -16.75 9.59 11.16
C PRO A 206 -17.85 9.05 10.22
N ALA A 207 -19.08 9.54 10.35
CA ALA A 207 -20.18 9.14 9.46
C ALA A 207 -19.97 9.62 8.01
N ASP A 208 -19.47 10.85 7.82
CA ASP A 208 -19.13 11.37 6.50
C ASP A 208 -18.00 10.55 5.85
N SER A 209 -17.02 10.13 6.65
CA SER A 209 -15.92 9.27 6.18
C SER A 209 -16.44 7.90 5.69
N LEU A 210 -17.30 7.24 6.47
CA LEU A 210 -17.93 5.98 6.08
C LEU A 210 -18.78 6.12 4.82
N ALA A 211 -19.57 7.19 4.70
CA ALA A 211 -20.37 7.46 3.51
C ALA A 211 -19.50 7.67 2.26
N ALA A 212 -18.37 8.37 2.40
CA ALA A 212 -17.43 8.57 1.30
C ALA A 212 -16.78 7.24 0.84
N ILE A 213 -16.39 6.39 1.78
CA ILE A 213 -15.84 5.05 1.49
C ILE A 213 -16.91 4.18 0.80
N GLY A 214 -18.15 4.18 1.30
CA GLY A 214 -19.27 3.48 0.65
C GLY A 214 -19.44 3.91 -0.81
N GLY A 215 -19.43 5.21 -1.08
CA GLY A 215 -19.46 5.74 -2.45
C GLY A 215 -18.24 5.36 -3.29
N GLN A 216 -17.07 5.14 -2.68
CA GLN A 216 -15.89 4.62 -3.40
C GLN A 216 -16.07 3.14 -3.76
N ILE A 217 -16.60 2.32 -2.86
CA ILE A 217 -16.89 0.90 -3.08
C ILE A 217 -17.93 0.73 -4.20
N GLU A 218 -18.97 1.55 -4.23
CA GLU A 218 -19.95 1.53 -5.33
C GLU A 218 -19.32 1.85 -6.69
N ARG A 219 -18.41 2.85 -6.74
CA ARG A 219 -17.68 3.17 -7.99
C ARG A 219 -16.74 2.05 -8.40
N LEU A 220 -16.09 1.39 -7.44
CA LEU A 220 -15.27 0.19 -7.69
C LEU A 220 -16.11 -0.94 -8.27
N GLY A 221 -17.29 -1.21 -7.70
CA GLY A 221 -18.23 -2.22 -8.19
C GLY A 221 -18.63 -1.97 -9.64
N ARG A 222 -18.91 -0.71 -10.03
CA ARG A 222 -19.16 -0.34 -11.43
C ARG A 222 -17.95 -0.61 -12.33
N ALA A 223 -16.74 -0.28 -11.89
CA ALA A 223 -15.52 -0.54 -12.65
C ALA A 223 -15.25 -2.04 -12.83
N CYS A 224 -15.56 -2.85 -11.82
CA CYS A 224 -15.49 -4.31 -11.91
C CYS A 224 -16.51 -4.86 -12.92
N ALA A 225 -17.76 -4.39 -12.87
CA ALA A 225 -18.78 -4.78 -13.84
C ALA A 225 -18.40 -4.43 -15.28
N GLU A 226 -17.83 -3.24 -15.52
CA GLU A 226 -17.28 -2.84 -16.82
C GLU A 226 -16.14 -3.76 -17.28
N ALA A 227 -15.36 -4.31 -16.35
CA ALA A 227 -14.27 -5.24 -16.63
C ALA A 227 -14.73 -6.71 -16.75
N GLY A 228 -16.00 -7.00 -16.50
CA GLY A 228 -16.53 -8.36 -16.48
C GLY A 228 -16.04 -9.19 -15.28
N ARG A 229 -15.75 -8.54 -14.15
CA ARG A 229 -15.19 -9.13 -12.94
C ARG A 229 -16.18 -9.05 -11.77
N ASP A 230 -16.26 -10.09 -10.95
CA ASP A 230 -17.00 -10.03 -9.69
C ASP A 230 -16.26 -9.11 -8.69
N PRO A 231 -16.91 -8.05 -8.16
CA PRO A 231 -16.33 -7.20 -7.12
C PRO A 231 -15.92 -7.95 -5.85
N GLY A 232 -16.51 -9.12 -5.58
CA GLY A 232 -16.17 -9.99 -4.44
C GLY A 232 -14.79 -10.66 -4.57
N GLU A 233 -14.23 -10.73 -5.76
CA GLU A 233 -12.87 -11.26 -6.01
C GLU A 233 -11.75 -10.24 -5.69
N LEU A 234 -12.12 -9.02 -5.35
CA LEU A 234 -11.18 -7.93 -5.10
C LEU A 234 -11.23 -7.53 -3.62
N ASP A 235 -10.18 -7.87 -2.89
CA ASP A 235 -10.02 -7.44 -1.50
C ASP A 235 -10.05 -5.90 -1.38
N LYS A 236 -10.63 -5.39 -0.32
CA LYS A 236 -10.76 -3.96 -0.04
C LYS A 236 -9.98 -3.62 1.23
N ILE A 237 -8.94 -2.81 1.07
CA ILE A 237 -7.98 -2.46 2.12
C ILE A 237 -8.16 -1.00 2.52
N MET A 238 -8.39 -0.75 3.81
CA MET A 238 -8.43 0.59 4.39
C MET A 238 -7.09 0.90 5.08
N LEU A 239 -6.33 1.84 4.54
CA LEU A 239 -5.18 2.42 5.22
C LEU A 239 -5.65 3.58 6.10
N THR A 240 -5.48 3.43 7.42
CA THR A 240 -5.83 4.45 8.42
C THR A 240 -4.71 5.49 8.60
N GLY A 241 -4.86 6.46 9.49
CA GLY A 241 -3.76 7.32 9.93
C GLY A 241 -3.83 8.77 9.47
N PHE A 242 -4.94 9.16 8.86
CA PHE A 242 -5.18 10.55 8.46
C PHE A 242 -6.34 11.18 9.24
N THR A 243 -6.79 10.52 10.30
CA THR A 243 -7.78 11.03 11.24
C THR A 243 -7.09 11.52 12.52
N PRO A 244 -7.62 12.55 13.23
CA PRO A 244 -7.06 13.01 14.49
C PRO A 244 -6.94 11.87 15.51
N ALA A 245 -5.77 11.71 16.12
CA ALA A 245 -5.46 10.60 17.03
C ALA A 245 -6.41 10.49 18.23
N ALA A 246 -6.92 11.61 18.73
CA ALA A 246 -7.83 11.65 19.89
C ALA A 246 -9.22 11.01 19.65
N ALA A 247 -9.59 10.79 18.40
CA ALA A 247 -10.86 10.16 18.00
C ALA A 247 -10.64 8.93 17.10
N GLY A 248 -9.39 8.47 16.98
CA GLY A 248 -8.99 7.43 16.04
C GLY A 248 -9.07 6.02 16.62
N PRO A 249 -8.97 5.01 15.76
CA PRO A 249 -9.07 3.60 16.15
C PRO A 249 -7.96 3.12 17.10
N LEU A 250 -6.92 3.93 17.34
CA LEU A 250 -5.81 3.61 18.26
C LEU A 250 -5.98 4.13 19.68
N SER A 251 -7.15 4.69 20.04
CA SER A 251 -7.39 5.22 21.38
C SER A 251 -7.68 4.11 22.44
N SER A 252 -8.27 3.00 22.02
CA SER A 252 -8.52 1.81 22.85
C SER A 252 -8.85 0.59 21.98
N VAL A 253 -8.86 -0.61 22.57
CA VAL A 253 -9.32 -1.84 21.91
C VAL A 253 -10.78 -1.71 21.45
N ASP A 254 -11.66 -1.21 22.32
CA ASP A 254 -13.09 -1.04 22.00
C ASP A 254 -13.31 -0.06 20.85
N ALA A 255 -12.57 1.07 20.84
CA ALA A 255 -12.64 2.04 19.74
C ALA A 255 -12.18 1.43 18.42
N PHE A 256 -11.16 0.58 18.46
CA PHE A 256 -10.71 -0.15 17.27
C PHE A 256 -11.75 -1.16 16.80
N VAL A 257 -12.33 -1.95 17.69
CA VAL A 257 -13.37 -2.96 17.35
C VAL A 257 -14.59 -2.28 16.73
N GLU A 258 -15.05 -1.16 17.31
CA GLU A 258 -16.16 -0.38 16.75
C GLU A 258 -15.81 0.17 15.36
N PHE A 259 -14.63 0.75 15.19
CA PHE A 259 -14.14 1.26 13.91
C PHE A 259 -14.08 0.15 12.86
N ALA A 260 -13.46 -0.97 13.19
CA ALA A 260 -13.30 -2.11 12.29
C ALA A 260 -14.65 -2.74 11.92
N GLY A 261 -15.57 -2.89 12.89
CA GLY A 261 -16.92 -3.38 12.65
C GLY A 261 -17.70 -2.55 11.63
N ARG A 262 -17.68 -1.22 11.78
CA ARG A 262 -18.33 -0.31 10.81
C ARG A 262 -17.72 -0.41 9.40
N HIS A 263 -16.42 -0.63 9.29
CA HIS A 263 -15.77 -0.83 7.99
C HIS A 263 -16.06 -2.23 7.41
N ALA A 264 -16.18 -3.25 8.26
CA ALA A 264 -16.62 -4.59 7.85
C ALA A 264 -18.04 -4.58 7.25
N GLU A 265 -18.97 -3.84 7.88
CA GLU A 265 -20.33 -3.65 7.38
C GLU A 265 -20.37 -3.00 5.98
N LEU A 266 -19.38 -2.15 5.66
CA LEU A 266 -19.21 -1.62 4.31
C LEU A 266 -18.57 -2.59 3.33
N GLY A 267 -18.12 -3.77 3.80
CA GLY A 267 -17.43 -4.76 2.98
C GLY A 267 -15.94 -4.54 2.82
N MET A 268 -15.28 -3.85 3.77
CA MET A 268 -13.81 -3.82 3.83
C MET A 268 -13.28 -5.15 4.35
N ASP A 269 -12.19 -5.63 3.77
CA ASP A 269 -11.59 -6.93 4.08
C ASP A 269 -10.37 -6.83 4.99
N GLU A 270 -9.71 -5.66 4.98
CA GLU A 270 -8.46 -5.43 5.72
C GLU A 270 -8.36 -3.98 6.22
N ILE A 271 -7.97 -3.83 7.50
CA ILE A 271 -7.59 -2.55 8.12
C ILE A 271 -6.07 -2.53 8.31
N VAL A 272 -5.44 -1.47 7.83
CA VAL A 272 -4.00 -1.25 7.99
C VAL A 272 -3.76 -0.09 8.93
N LEU A 273 -3.10 -0.36 10.07
CA LEU A 273 -2.75 0.60 11.10
C LEU A 273 -1.30 1.05 10.96
N HIS A 274 -0.99 2.31 11.24
CA HIS A 274 0.40 2.75 11.31
C HIS A 274 1.06 2.27 12.61
N TRP A 275 2.24 1.69 12.49
CA TRP A 275 3.09 1.42 13.65
C TRP A 275 3.38 2.73 14.38
N PRO A 276 3.17 2.81 15.70
CA PRO A 276 3.34 4.06 16.43
C PRO A 276 4.77 4.61 16.33
N ILE A 277 4.88 5.92 16.05
CA ILE A 277 6.15 6.64 16.02
C ILE A 277 5.99 7.83 16.97
N PRO A 278 6.72 7.84 18.12
CA PRO A 278 6.68 8.95 19.06
C PRO A 278 6.94 10.31 18.39
N ASP A 279 6.35 11.35 18.92
CA ASP A 279 6.52 12.74 18.49
C ASP A 279 6.22 13.01 17.01
N SER A 280 5.34 12.19 16.42
CA SER A 280 4.93 12.31 15.01
C SER A 280 3.41 12.33 14.85
N ILE A 281 2.96 12.51 13.60
CA ILE A 281 1.53 12.39 13.25
C ILE A 281 0.98 10.97 13.43
N PHE A 282 1.85 9.99 13.63
CA PHE A 282 1.51 8.59 13.92
C PHE A 282 1.81 8.22 15.37
N ALA A 283 1.88 9.22 16.26
CA ALA A 283 2.03 8.98 17.70
C ALA A 283 0.79 8.27 18.26
N ALA A 284 1.01 7.16 18.94
CA ALA A 284 -0.02 6.41 19.65
C ALA A 284 0.65 5.64 20.83
N ASP A 285 -0.17 5.20 21.76
CA ASP A 285 0.31 4.33 22.83
C ASP A 285 0.65 2.93 22.28
N LEU A 286 1.91 2.51 22.38
CA LEU A 286 2.37 1.23 21.87
C LEU A 286 1.69 0.05 22.56
N GLY A 287 1.43 0.17 23.87
CA GLY A 287 0.75 -0.90 24.63
C GLY A 287 -0.71 -1.08 24.18
N VAL A 288 -1.42 0.01 23.87
CA VAL A 288 -2.76 -0.05 23.27
C VAL A 288 -2.70 -0.65 21.87
N PHE A 289 -1.74 -0.23 21.04
CA PHE A 289 -1.54 -0.77 19.70
C PHE A 289 -1.30 -2.29 19.70
N GLU A 290 -0.44 -2.78 20.60
CA GLU A 290 -0.18 -4.21 20.74
C GLU A 290 -1.42 -4.99 21.25
N LYS A 291 -2.19 -4.42 22.18
CA LYS A 291 -3.48 -5.01 22.59
C LYS A 291 -4.49 -5.07 21.47
N ILE A 292 -4.56 -4.05 20.62
CA ILE A 292 -5.40 -4.06 19.41
C ILE A 292 -5.02 -5.24 18.49
N ALA A 293 -3.73 -5.47 18.27
CA ALA A 293 -3.26 -6.59 17.47
C ALA A 293 -3.61 -7.96 18.07
N LEU A 294 -3.45 -8.12 19.39
CA LEU A 294 -3.66 -9.41 20.07
C LEU A 294 -5.13 -9.69 20.41
N GLU A 295 -5.86 -8.69 20.88
CA GLU A 295 -7.21 -8.85 21.43
C GLU A 295 -8.29 -8.31 20.48
N GLY A 296 -8.05 -7.14 19.89
CA GLY A 296 -8.99 -6.49 18.99
C GLY A 296 -9.15 -7.23 17.66
N ALA A 297 -8.04 -7.72 17.09
CA ALA A 297 -8.09 -8.50 15.85
C ALA A 297 -8.89 -9.80 16.00
N ALA A 298 -8.82 -10.46 17.16
CA ALA A 298 -9.60 -11.67 17.43
C ALA A 298 -11.11 -11.39 17.43
N GLN A 299 -11.54 -10.26 18.02
CA GLN A 299 -12.97 -9.90 18.15
C GLN A 299 -13.64 -9.54 16.82
N ILE A 300 -12.88 -9.12 15.80
CA ILE A 300 -13.44 -8.76 14.48
C ILE A 300 -13.37 -9.90 13.46
N THR A 301 -12.83 -11.05 13.84
CA THR A 301 -12.67 -12.22 12.96
C THR A 301 -13.82 -13.22 13.18
N GLU A 302 -14.52 -13.10 14.30
CA GLU A 302 -15.76 -13.85 14.63
C GLU A 302 -16.98 -13.21 13.93
#